data_952529e382e589a7e570402698a45b57
#
_entry.id   952529e382e589a7e570402698a45b57
#
_cell.length_a   1.000
_cell.length_b   1.000
_cell.length_c   1.000
_cell.angle_alpha   90.00
_cell.angle_beta   90.00
_cell.angle_gamma   90.00
#
_symmetry.space_group_name_H-M   'P 1'
#
loop_
_entity.id
_entity.type
_entity.pdbx_description
1 polymer ?
#
loop_
_entity_poly.entity_id
_entity_poly.type
_entity_poly.pdbx_seq_one_letter_code
_entity_poly.pdbx_strand_id
1 'polypeptide(L)'
;MKHSALKLGASLLLALGLSTQAMAEEYNFDIKGQHAFIHFKIKHLGYSWLMGEFRTFDGTFSYDEAHPENNKVSVSIDAASLDSNHAERDKHLRSGDFFDVENFPTASFSSTSFKSTGKDKGILHGTLSLHGVSKAIDIEISQIGTGPDPWGGYRRGFEGHTTLHLSDYNMKKSAMLGPLAENVELFLSVEGVRQ
;
A
#
# COMPACT_ATOMS: atom_id res chain seq x y z
N MET A 1 45.06 69.42 -20.87
CA MET A 1 43.71 68.92 -20.74
C MET A 1 43.76 67.40 -20.67
N LYS A 2 43.57 66.80 -19.51
CA LYS A 2 43.67 65.32 -19.28
C LYS A 2 42.26 64.76 -19.04
N HIS A 3 41.77 63.92 -19.97
CA HIS A 3 40.47 63.24 -19.82
C HIS A 3 40.70 61.92 -19.06
N SER A 4 40.13 61.83 -17.86
CA SER A 4 40.05 60.60 -17.08
C SER A 4 38.82 59.83 -17.49
N ALA A 5 38.96 58.62 -18.02
CA ALA A 5 37.89 57.69 -18.33
C ALA A 5 37.57 56.86 -17.11
N LEU A 6 36.31 56.97 -16.60
CA LEU A 6 35.77 56.20 -15.51
C LEU A 6 35.30 54.85 -16.05
N LYS A 7 35.92 53.76 -15.62
CA LYS A 7 35.52 52.40 -15.96
C LYS A 7 34.44 51.91 -14.95
N LEU A 8 33.21 51.80 -15.42
CA LEU A 8 32.14 51.18 -14.67
C LEU A 8 32.30 49.64 -14.75
N GLY A 9 32.67 49.05 -13.64
CA GLY A 9 32.69 47.59 -13.52
C GLY A 9 31.29 47.07 -13.16
N ALA A 10 30.64 46.37 -14.06
CA ALA A 10 29.39 45.67 -13.79
C ALA A 10 29.68 44.32 -13.08
N SER A 11 29.40 44.24 -11.79
CA SER A 11 29.46 42.99 -11.03
C SER A 11 28.20 42.19 -11.30
N LEU A 12 28.33 41.11 -12.04
CA LEU A 12 27.26 40.13 -12.29
C LEU A 12 27.16 39.21 -11.07
N LEU A 13 26.18 39.46 -10.20
CA LEU A 13 25.83 38.56 -9.09
C LEU A 13 25.09 37.34 -9.65
N LEU A 14 25.83 36.23 -9.75
CA LEU A 14 25.26 34.92 -10.07
C LEU A 14 24.52 34.41 -8.82
N ALA A 15 23.20 34.58 -8.77
CA ALA A 15 22.37 33.96 -7.75
C ALA A 15 22.28 32.44 -8.03
N LEU A 16 23.09 31.64 -7.32
CA LEU A 16 22.89 30.21 -7.26
C LEU A 16 21.57 29.94 -6.48
N GLY A 17 20.52 29.68 -7.24
CA GLY A 17 19.28 29.15 -6.67
C GLY A 17 19.57 27.75 -6.11
N LEU A 18 19.66 27.63 -4.79
CA LEU A 18 19.59 26.36 -4.10
C LEU A 18 18.15 25.83 -4.25
N SER A 19 17.92 24.99 -5.27
CA SER A 19 16.70 24.20 -5.34
C SER A 19 16.75 23.20 -4.18
N THR A 20 16.05 23.48 -3.09
CA THR A 20 15.73 22.48 -2.08
C THR A 20 14.83 21.47 -2.77
N GLN A 21 15.37 20.29 -3.11
CA GLN A 21 14.53 19.17 -3.48
C GLN A 21 13.69 18.82 -2.25
N ALA A 22 12.37 18.98 -2.38
CA ALA A 22 11.46 18.49 -1.37
C ALA A 22 11.68 16.96 -1.30
N MET A 23 12.08 16.49 -0.14
CA MET A 23 12.18 15.05 0.09
C MET A 23 10.76 14.49 0.24
N ALA A 24 10.54 13.26 -0.22
CA ALA A 24 9.29 12.56 0.01
C ALA A 24 8.99 12.52 1.52
N GLU A 25 7.74 12.75 1.88
CA GLU A 25 7.27 12.59 3.25
C GLU A 25 7.11 11.10 3.56
N GLU A 26 7.61 10.66 4.72
CA GLU A 26 7.51 9.28 5.18
C GLU A 26 6.37 9.11 6.17
N TYR A 27 5.63 8.01 6.03
CA TYR A 27 4.47 7.68 6.85
C TYR A 27 4.56 6.24 7.34
N ASN A 28 4.24 6.02 8.61
CA ASN A 28 3.96 4.70 9.15
C ASN A 28 2.45 4.48 9.20
N PHE A 29 1.99 3.26 8.90
CA PHE A 29 0.58 2.91 9.10
C PHE A 29 0.18 3.10 10.55
N ASP A 30 -1.00 3.66 10.79
CA ASP A 30 -1.53 3.85 12.16
C ASP A 30 -2.10 2.55 12.72
N ILE A 31 -1.20 1.58 12.95
CA ILE A 31 -1.55 0.29 13.56
C ILE A 31 -1.95 0.48 15.02
N LYS A 32 -1.23 1.35 15.74
CA LYS A 32 -1.49 1.61 17.17
C LYS A 32 -2.88 2.22 17.39
N GLY A 33 -3.31 3.14 16.51
CA GLY A 33 -4.63 3.76 16.55
C GLY A 33 -5.72 2.88 15.94
N GLN A 34 -5.35 1.76 15.31
CA GLN A 34 -6.26 0.85 14.60
C GLN A 34 -7.05 1.55 13.47
N HIS A 35 -6.35 2.41 12.70
CA HIS A 35 -6.93 3.10 11.55
C HIS A 35 -6.39 2.58 10.22
N ALA A 36 -5.90 1.32 10.21
CA ALA A 36 -5.50 0.61 9.01
C ALA A 36 -6.18 -0.76 8.98
N PHE A 37 -6.68 -1.18 7.81
CA PHE A 37 -7.46 -2.40 7.62
C PHE A 37 -7.07 -3.09 6.31
N ILE A 38 -6.99 -4.42 6.35
CA ILE A 38 -6.85 -5.30 5.18
C ILE A 38 -8.01 -6.28 5.22
N HIS A 39 -9.07 -5.96 4.48
CA HIS A 39 -10.27 -6.79 4.37
C HIS A 39 -10.27 -7.57 3.07
N PHE A 40 -10.91 -8.73 3.09
CA PHE A 40 -11.18 -9.51 1.89
C PHE A 40 -12.63 -9.98 1.84
N LYS A 41 -13.12 -10.23 0.64
CA LYS A 41 -14.39 -10.92 0.41
C LYS A 41 -14.27 -11.91 -0.73
N ILE A 42 -14.98 -13.03 -0.60
CA ILE A 42 -15.01 -14.12 -1.56
C ILE A 42 -16.43 -14.64 -1.71
N LYS A 43 -16.84 -15.08 -2.89
CA LYS A 43 -18.17 -15.66 -3.09
C LYS A 43 -18.24 -17.06 -2.50
N HIS A 44 -19.18 -17.27 -1.60
CA HIS A 44 -19.50 -18.58 -1.04
C HIS A 44 -20.53 -19.29 -1.91
N LEU A 45 -20.08 -20.20 -2.78
CA LEU A 45 -20.91 -21.01 -3.67
C LEU A 45 -21.92 -20.24 -4.53
N GLY A 46 -21.72 -18.91 -4.68
CA GLY A 46 -22.64 -18.04 -5.40
C GLY A 46 -23.83 -17.52 -4.59
N TYR A 47 -24.01 -17.95 -3.34
CA TYR A 47 -25.15 -17.55 -2.52
C TYR A 47 -24.94 -16.25 -1.74
N SER A 48 -23.73 -16.04 -1.24
CA SER A 48 -23.41 -14.89 -0.38
C SER A 48 -21.95 -14.48 -0.51
N TRP A 49 -21.61 -13.38 0.14
CA TRP A 49 -20.22 -12.99 0.38
C TRP A 49 -19.75 -13.52 1.74
N LEU A 50 -18.65 -14.25 1.74
CA LEU A 50 -17.85 -14.50 2.92
C LEU A 50 -16.81 -13.39 3.02
N MET A 51 -16.72 -12.77 4.18
CA MET A 51 -15.81 -11.66 4.45
C MET A 51 -14.84 -12.04 5.57
N GLY A 52 -13.67 -11.41 5.57
CA GLY A 52 -12.68 -11.55 6.62
C GLY A 52 -11.65 -10.45 6.54
N GLU A 53 -10.68 -10.53 7.44
CA GLU A 53 -9.61 -9.56 7.57
C GLU A 53 -8.30 -10.22 8.00
N PHE A 54 -7.19 -9.49 7.85
CA PHE A 54 -5.93 -9.77 8.56
C PHE A 54 -5.80 -8.75 9.68
N ARG A 55 -5.68 -9.23 10.92
CA ARG A 55 -5.67 -8.37 12.12
C ARG A 55 -4.29 -7.86 12.50
N THR A 56 -3.23 -8.54 12.03
CA THR A 56 -1.86 -8.20 12.38
C THR A 56 -1.05 -7.97 11.11
N PHE A 57 -0.66 -6.75 10.90
CA PHE A 57 0.20 -6.33 9.80
C PHE A 57 0.91 -5.03 10.19
N ASP A 58 1.90 -4.64 9.41
CA ASP A 58 2.58 -3.36 9.51
C ASP A 58 2.94 -2.85 8.13
N GLY A 59 3.15 -1.53 8.00
CA GLY A 59 3.50 -0.96 6.73
C GLY A 59 3.94 0.49 6.80
N THR A 60 4.60 0.89 5.73
CA THR A 60 5.07 2.26 5.53
C THR A 60 4.76 2.71 4.12
N PHE A 61 4.66 4.02 3.92
CA PHE A 61 4.67 4.60 2.59
C PHE A 61 5.39 5.94 2.58
N SER A 62 5.99 6.26 1.43
CA SER A 62 6.48 7.60 1.12
C SER A 62 5.51 8.32 0.21
N TYR A 63 5.44 9.65 0.36
CA TYR A 63 4.58 10.49 -0.47
C TYR A 63 5.32 11.74 -0.94
N ASP A 64 5.44 11.87 -2.25
CA ASP A 64 5.94 13.06 -2.94
C ASP A 64 4.86 13.54 -3.92
N GLU A 65 4.26 14.68 -3.63
CA GLU A 65 3.21 15.25 -4.48
C GLU A 65 3.75 15.75 -5.82
N ALA A 66 5.00 16.24 -5.82
CA ALA A 66 5.65 16.76 -7.02
C ALA A 66 6.11 15.62 -7.96
N HIS A 67 6.48 14.48 -7.38
CA HIS A 67 7.00 13.32 -8.09
C HIS A 67 6.30 12.02 -7.62
N PRO A 68 5.00 11.87 -7.89
CA PRO A 68 4.21 10.74 -7.38
C PRO A 68 4.70 9.38 -7.87
N GLU A 69 5.42 9.32 -9.00
CA GLU A 69 6.07 8.11 -9.50
C GLU A 69 7.15 7.55 -8.56
N ASN A 70 7.67 8.38 -7.66
CA ASN A 70 8.66 7.99 -6.65
C ASN A 70 8.02 7.41 -5.37
N ASN A 71 6.71 7.53 -5.22
CA ASN A 71 6.01 7.03 -4.05
C ASN A 71 6.20 5.53 -3.88
N LYS A 72 6.45 5.10 -2.65
CA LYS A 72 6.72 3.71 -2.29
C LYS A 72 5.76 3.26 -1.19
N VAL A 73 5.40 1.98 -1.23
CA VAL A 73 4.61 1.32 -0.19
C VAL A 73 5.26 -0.02 0.11
N SER A 74 5.37 -0.34 1.38
CA SER A 74 5.82 -1.64 1.87
C SER A 74 4.90 -2.12 2.97
N VAL A 75 4.42 -3.36 2.88
CA VAL A 75 3.50 -3.96 3.84
C VAL A 75 3.98 -5.36 4.18
N SER A 76 3.92 -5.71 5.47
CA SER A 76 4.16 -7.07 5.99
C SER A 76 2.93 -7.52 6.77
N ILE A 77 2.42 -8.72 6.49
CA ILE A 77 1.16 -9.25 7.02
C ILE A 77 1.45 -10.58 7.70
N ASP A 78 1.04 -10.73 8.95
CA ASP A 78 1.00 -12.02 9.62
C ASP A 78 -0.16 -12.86 9.05
N ALA A 79 0.17 -13.89 8.27
CA ALA A 79 -0.84 -14.76 7.66
C ALA A 79 -1.69 -15.52 8.69
N ALA A 80 -1.14 -15.77 9.88
CA ALA A 80 -1.89 -16.43 10.98
C ALA A 80 -2.95 -15.52 11.62
N SER A 81 -2.87 -14.21 11.39
CA SER A 81 -3.84 -13.24 11.91
C SER A 81 -5.17 -13.19 11.16
N LEU A 82 -5.34 -14.03 10.14
CA LEU A 82 -6.58 -14.17 9.38
C LEU A 82 -7.76 -14.46 10.31
N ASP A 83 -8.83 -13.70 10.14
CA ASP A 83 -10.09 -13.84 10.84
C ASP A 83 -11.26 -13.69 9.85
N SER A 84 -12.09 -14.71 9.75
CA SER A 84 -13.32 -14.72 8.92
C SER A 84 -14.57 -14.83 9.76
N ASN A 85 -14.49 -14.55 11.05
CA ASN A 85 -15.58 -14.65 12.03
C ASN A 85 -16.10 -16.08 12.22
N HIS A 86 -15.24 -17.11 12.06
CA HIS A 86 -15.60 -18.51 12.31
C HIS A 86 -14.36 -19.36 12.61
N ALA A 87 -14.14 -19.72 13.87
CA ALA A 87 -12.91 -20.33 14.37
C ALA A 87 -12.47 -21.61 13.61
N GLU A 88 -13.40 -22.52 13.30
CA GLU A 88 -13.06 -23.76 12.58
C GLU A 88 -12.67 -23.48 11.11
N ARG A 89 -13.33 -22.52 10.47
CA ARG A 89 -12.93 -22.10 9.13
C ARG A 89 -11.56 -21.44 9.15
N ASP A 90 -11.29 -20.55 10.10
CA ASP A 90 -10.03 -19.86 10.24
C ASP A 90 -8.89 -20.83 10.50
N LYS A 91 -9.13 -21.86 11.34
CA LYS A 91 -8.19 -22.96 11.55
C LYS A 91 -7.89 -23.70 10.25
N HIS A 92 -8.90 -24.00 9.44
CA HIS A 92 -8.72 -24.68 8.15
C HIS A 92 -8.00 -23.76 7.13
N LEU A 93 -8.37 -22.49 7.07
CA LEU A 93 -7.70 -21.53 6.19
C LEU A 93 -6.19 -21.37 6.52
N ARG A 94 -5.80 -21.45 7.79
CA ARG A 94 -4.39 -21.39 8.22
C ARG A 94 -3.63 -22.68 7.93
N SER A 95 -4.31 -23.80 7.67
CA SER A 95 -3.66 -25.10 7.45
C SER A 95 -2.95 -25.19 6.09
N GLY A 96 -2.18 -26.28 5.89
CA GLY A 96 -1.50 -26.59 4.63
C GLY A 96 -2.41 -26.80 3.42
N ASP A 97 -3.73 -26.78 3.62
CA ASP A 97 -4.71 -26.81 2.53
C ASP A 97 -4.86 -25.44 1.84
N PHE A 98 -4.59 -24.33 2.56
CA PHE A 98 -4.74 -22.95 2.07
C PHE A 98 -3.49 -22.12 2.34
N PHE A 99 -3.45 -21.35 3.44
CA PHE A 99 -2.36 -20.39 3.69
C PHE A 99 -1.07 -21.06 4.18
N ASP A 100 -1.14 -22.27 4.75
CA ASP A 100 0.02 -23.02 5.26
C ASP A 100 0.93 -22.13 6.12
N VAL A 101 0.34 -21.49 7.13
CA VAL A 101 1.00 -20.45 7.92
C VAL A 101 2.21 -20.96 8.72
N GLU A 102 2.35 -22.27 8.91
CA GLU A 102 3.53 -22.87 9.52
C GLU A 102 4.77 -22.75 8.61
N ASN A 103 4.59 -22.91 7.30
CA ASN A 103 5.65 -22.79 6.29
C ASN A 103 5.74 -21.38 5.68
N PHE A 104 4.61 -20.67 5.61
CA PHE A 104 4.50 -19.34 5.03
C PHE A 104 3.83 -18.34 6.00
N PRO A 105 4.50 -18.00 7.12
CA PRO A 105 3.89 -17.18 8.18
C PRO A 105 3.61 -15.74 7.76
N THR A 106 4.28 -15.25 6.72
CA THR A 106 4.20 -13.85 6.30
C THR A 106 3.80 -13.73 4.84
N ALA A 107 2.83 -12.87 4.58
CA ALA A 107 2.61 -12.29 3.25
C ALA A 107 3.20 -10.87 3.22
N SER A 108 3.66 -10.41 2.06
CA SER A 108 4.22 -9.07 1.92
C SER A 108 3.91 -8.44 0.59
N PHE A 109 3.79 -7.13 0.58
CA PHE A 109 3.65 -6.34 -0.64
C PHE A 109 4.73 -5.26 -0.68
N SER A 110 5.36 -5.09 -1.86
CA SER A 110 6.29 -3.98 -2.12
C SER A 110 5.94 -3.34 -3.45
N SER A 111 5.70 -2.04 -3.44
CA SER A 111 5.42 -1.31 -4.67
C SER A 111 6.67 -1.18 -5.54
N THR A 112 6.45 -1.19 -6.85
CA THR A 112 7.49 -0.93 -7.86
C THR A 112 7.34 0.46 -8.47
N SER A 113 6.10 0.90 -8.69
CA SER A 113 5.79 2.23 -9.22
C SER A 113 4.37 2.65 -8.87
N PHE A 114 4.10 3.95 -8.97
CA PHE A 114 2.76 4.51 -8.88
C PHE A 114 2.46 5.30 -10.17
N LYS A 115 1.26 5.12 -10.71
CA LYS A 115 0.76 5.83 -11.89
C LYS A 115 -0.49 6.62 -11.51
N SER A 116 -0.41 7.94 -11.51
CA SER A 116 -1.59 8.79 -11.32
C SER A 116 -2.58 8.59 -12.48
N THR A 117 -3.86 8.43 -12.15
CA THR A 117 -4.97 8.31 -13.11
C THR A 117 -5.96 9.46 -13.03
N GLY A 118 -5.76 10.39 -12.09
CA GLY A 118 -6.60 11.56 -11.86
C GLY A 118 -6.26 12.23 -10.54
N LYS A 119 -7.04 13.25 -10.18
CA LYS A 119 -6.90 13.89 -8.88
C LYS A 119 -7.18 12.86 -7.79
N ASP A 120 -6.25 12.74 -6.85
CA ASP A 120 -6.35 11.85 -5.68
C ASP A 120 -6.52 10.36 -6.02
N LYS A 121 -6.18 9.93 -7.26
CA LYS A 121 -6.34 8.54 -7.73
C LYS A 121 -5.13 8.05 -8.50
N GLY A 122 -4.89 6.75 -8.43
CA GLY A 122 -3.84 6.12 -9.20
C GLY A 122 -3.87 4.59 -9.13
N ILE A 123 -2.91 4.01 -9.83
CA ILE A 123 -2.64 2.57 -9.79
C ILE A 123 -1.26 2.40 -9.15
N LEU A 124 -1.23 1.65 -8.07
CA LEU A 124 -0.02 1.21 -7.40
C LEU A 124 0.37 -0.15 -7.95
N HIS A 125 1.44 -0.19 -8.72
CA HIS A 125 2.03 -1.43 -9.21
C HIS A 125 2.99 -1.99 -8.17
N GLY A 126 2.98 -3.29 -7.96
CA GLY A 126 3.89 -3.90 -6.98
C GLY A 126 3.92 -5.42 -7.06
N THR A 127 4.69 -6.00 -6.15
CA THR A 127 4.82 -7.45 -6.01
C THR A 127 4.20 -7.89 -4.70
N LEU A 128 3.21 -8.78 -4.78
CA LEU A 128 2.67 -9.51 -3.64
C LEU A 128 3.37 -10.85 -3.53
N SER A 129 3.98 -11.12 -2.37
CA SER A 129 4.49 -12.43 -2.00
C SER A 129 3.51 -13.06 -1.02
N LEU A 130 2.90 -14.17 -1.42
CA LEU A 130 1.87 -14.88 -0.67
C LEU A 130 2.07 -16.38 -0.87
N HIS A 131 2.02 -17.16 0.22
CA HIS A 131 2.13 -18.62 0.17
C HIS A 131 3.35 -19.11 -0.66
N GLY A 132 4.50 -18.45 -0.50
CA GLY A 132 5.74 -18.76 -1.22
C GLY A 132 5.79 -18.36 -2.69
N VAL A 133 4.76 -17.71 -3.22
CA VAL A 133 4.70 -17.23 -4.60
C VAL A 133 4.73 -15.71 -4.63
N SER A 134 5.56 -15.15 -5.51
CA SER A 134 5.63 -13.70 -5.75
C SER A 134 5.03 -13.38 -7.11
N LYS A 135 4.02 -12.49 -7.13
CA LYS A 135 3.35 -12.06 -8.36
C LYS A 135 3.21 -10.54 -8.41
N ALA A 136 3.33 -10.00 -9.60
CA ALA A 136 2.99 -8.61 -9.86
C ALA A 136 1.46 -8.44 -9.76
N ILE A 137 1.03 -7.44 -9.02
CA ILE A 137 -0.37 -7.03 -8.90
C ILE A 137 -0.50 -5.52 -9.04
N ASP A 138 -1.69 -5.10 -9.41
CA ASP A 138 -2.11 -3.71 -9.46
C ASP A 138 -3.14 -3.44 -8.38
N ILE A 139 -2.99 -2.33 -7.65
CA ILE A 139 -3.96 -1.88 -6.64
C ILE A 139 -4.46 -0.51 -7.08
N GLU A 140 -5.76 -0.39 -7.27
CA GLU A 140 -6.41 0.90 -7.50
C GLU A 140 -6.44 1.67 -6.18
N ILE A 141 -5.87 2.88 -6.16
CA ILE A 141 -5.73 3.71 -4.97
C ILE A 141 -6.52 5.00 -5.14
N SER A 142 -7.22 5.39 -4.07
CA SER A 142 -7.84 6.71 -3.93
C SER A 142 -7.40 7.33 -2.60
N GLN A 143 -6.95 8.59 -2.62
CA GLN A 143 -6.71 9.35 -1.40
C GLN A 143 -8.05 9.75 -0.79
N ILE A 144 -8.25 9.44 0.50
CA ILE A 144 -9.45 9.81 1.25
C ILE A 144 -9.31 11.23 1.80
N GLY A 145 -8.13 11.54 2.36
CA GLY A 145 -7.87 12.84 2.97
C GLY A 145 -6.46 12.98 3.50
N THR A 146 -6.10 14.21 3.86
CA THR A 146 -4.80 14.55 4.43
C THR A 146 -4.91 15.83 5.26
N GLY A 147 -4.13 15.95 6.33
CA GLY A 147 -4.12 17.14 7.16
C GLY A 147 -3.48 16.94 8.53
N PRO A 148 -3.35 18.05 9.30
CA PRO A 148 -2.92 17.98 10.69
C PRO A 148 -3.96 17.25 11.55
N ASP A 149 -3.49 16.46 12.49
CA ASP A 149 -4.34 15.79 13.47
C ASP A 149 -4.45 16.59 14.80
N PRO A 150 -5.44 16.29 15.66
CA PRO A 150 -5.63 16.98 16.92
C PRO A 150 -4.49 16.80 17.93
N TRP A 151 -3.57 15.87 17.70
CA TRP A 151 -2.45 15.55 18.60
C TRP A 151 -1.12 16.15 18.16
N GLY A 152 -1.14 17.02 17.12
CA GLY A 152 0.05 17.72 16.62
C GLY A 152 0.85 16.95 15.58
N GLY A 153 0.31 15.85 15.08
CA GLY A 153 0.84 15.10 13.94
C GLY A 153 0.24 15.55 12.61
N TYR A 154 0.58 14.81 11.56
CA TYR A 154 0.00 14.96 10.22
C TYR A 154 -0.36 13.60 9.66
N ARG A 155 -1.54 13.47 9.08
CA ARG A 155 -2.08 12.22 8.60
C ARG A 155 -2.43 12.27 7.12
N ARG A 156 -2.35 11.09 6.50
CA ARG A 156 -2.76 10.89 5.11
C ARG A 156 -3.45 9.54 4.99
N GLY A 157 -4.68 9.55 4.45
CA GLY A 157 -5.53 8.37 4.33
C GLY A 157 -5.75 7.97 2.88
N PHE A 158 -5.74 6.65 2.65
CA PHE A 158 -5.99 6.03 1.35
C PHE A 158 -6.93 4.86 1.47
N GLU A 159 -7.71 4.61 0.43
CA GLU A 159 -8.35 3.33 0.17
C GLU A 159 -7.70 2.65 -1.03
N GLY A 160 -7.74 1.32 -1.04
CA GLY A 160 -7.21 0.52 -2.13
C GLY A 160 -8.09 -0.66 -2.45
N HIS A 161 -8.14 -1.03 -3.74
CA HIS A 161 -8.91 -2.17 -4.24
C HIS A 161 -8.07 -3.00 -5.20
N THR A 162 -8.13 -4.32 -5.05
CA THR A 162 -7.59 -5.26 -6.03
C THR A 162 -8.33 -6.58 -5.96
N THR A 163 -8.16 -7.41 -6.97
CA THR A 163 -8.68 -8.79 -7.00
C THR A 163 -7.51 -9.74 -7.20
N LEU A 164 -7.42 -10.74 -6.32
CA LEU A 164 -6.45 -11.81 -6.42
C LEU A 164 -7.12 -13.08 -6.97
N HIS A 165 -6.37 -13.84 -7.76
CA HIS A 165 -6.76 -15.18 -8.20
C HIS A 165 -6.05 -16.21 -7.33
N LEU A 166 -6.80 -17.01 -6.57
CA LEU A 166 -6.23 -17.98 -5.62
C LEU A 166 -5.33 -19.01 -6.26
N SER A 167 -5.66 -19.45 -7.49
CA SER A 167 -4.83 -20.37 -8.27
C SER A 167 -3.43 -19.85 -8.54
N ASP A 168 -3.25 -18.54 -8.54
CA ASP A 168 -1.95 -17.89 -8.74
C ASP A 168 -0.95 -18.12 -7.60
N TYR A 169 -1.43 -18.52 -6.41
CA TYR A 169 -0.63 -18.61 -5.18
C TYR A 169 -0.48 -20.03 -4.64
N ASN A 170 -0.57 -21.06 -5.49
CA ASN A 170 -0.36 -22.46 -5.13
C ASN A 170 -1.26 -22.97 -3.97
N MET A 171 -2.40 -22.34 -3.72
CA MET A 171 -3.34 -22.79 -2.71
C MET A 171 -4.06 -24.05 -3.20
N LYS A 172 -3.56 -25.22 -2.84
CA LYS A 172 -3.88 -26.53 -3.40
C LYS A 172 -5.38 -26.87 -3.43
N LYS A 173 -6.13 -26.36 -2.44
CA LYS A 173 -7.55 -26.65 -2.32
C LYS A 173 -8.47 -25.50 -2.73
N SER A 174 -7.95 -24.42 -3.28
CA SER A 174 -8.80 -23.33 -3.77
C SER A 174 -9.82 -23.81 -4.81
N ALA A 175 -9.45 -24.75 -5.68
CA ALA A 175 -10.36 -25.35 -6.66
C ALA A 175 -11.59 -26.04 -6.03
N MET A 176 -11.51 -26.51 -4.78
CA MET A 176 -12.65 -27.10 -4.06
C MET A 176 -13.72 -26.09 -3.70
N LEU A 177 -13.37 -24.81 -3.64
CA LEU A 177 -14.31 -23.73 -3.36
C LEU A 177 -15.21 -23.41 -4.56
N GLY A 178 -14.92 -24.04 -5.71
CA GLY A 178 -15.63 -23.84 -6.97
C GLY A 178 -15.21 -22.58 -7.74
N PRO A 179 -15.60 -22.46 -9.00
CA PRO A 179 -15.10 -21.39 -9.89
C PRO A 179 -15.55 -19.97 -9.47
N LEU A 180 -16.59 -19.84 -8.69
CA LEU A 180 -17.06 -18.54 -8.19
C LEU A 180 -16.21 -17.99 -7.02
N ALA A 181 -15.44 -18.88 -6.37
CA ALA A 181 -14.56 -18.53 -5.26
C ALA A 181 -13.09 -18.39 -5.69
N GLU A 182 -12.81 -18.42 -6.98
CA GLU A 182 -11.46 -18.21 -7.53
C GLU A 182 -10.94 -16.79 -7.27
N ASN A 183 -11.85 -15.82 -7.29
CA ASN A 183 -11.52 -14.41 -7.14
C ASN A 183 -11.76 -13.95 -5.72
N VAL A 184 -10.71 -13.42 -5.09
CA VAL A 184 -10.77 -12.75 -3.79
C VAL A 184 -10.60 -11.26 -4.00
N GLU A 185 -11.63 -10.49 -3.66
CA GLU A 185 -11.56 -9.03 -3.69
C GLU A 185 -10.97 -8.52 -2.39
N LEU A 186 -9.93 -7.69 -2.47
CA LEU A 186 -9.32 -6.99 -1.35
C LEU A 186 -9.84 -5.56 -1.27
N PHE A 187 -10.16 -5.13 -0.08
CA PHE A 187 -10.40 -3.74 0.29
C PHE A 187 -9.40 -3.34 1.37
N LEU A 188 -8.67 -2.27 1.09
CA LEU A 188 -7.65 -1.72 1.96
C LEU A 188 -8.10 -0.32 2.40
N SER A 189 -7.99 -0.03 3.69
CA SER A 189 -8.16 1.33 4.21
C SER A 189 -6.96 1.60 5.09
N VAL A 190 -6.19 2.63 4.75
CA VAL A 190 -4.92 2.90 5.42
C VAL A 190 -4.84 4.36 5.80
N GLU A 191 -4.65 4.62 7.07
CA GLU A 191 -4.23 5.91 7.58
C GLU A 191 -2.76 5.84 7.97
N GLY A 192 -1.95 6.76 7.45
CA GLY A 192 -0.54 6.90 7.79
C GLY A 192 -0.29 8.13 8.66
N VAL A 193 0.59 7.97 9.63
CA VAL A 193 1.11 9.05 10.49
C VAL A 193 2.48 9.45 9.98
N ARG A 194 2.64 10.74 9.64
CA ARG A 194 3.91 11.28 9.15
C ARG A 194 4.99 11.23 10.24
N GLN A 195 6.21 10.89 9.81
CA GLN A 195 7.40 10.76 10.64
C GLN A 195 8.23 12.02 10.68
#